data_c749452cfeb40a44090d8db02a13976e
#
_entry.id   c749452cfeb40a44090d8db02a13976e
#
_cell.length_a   1.000
_cell.length_b   1.000
_cell.length_c   1.000
_cell.angle_alpha   90.00
_cell.angle_beta   90.00
_cell.angle_gamma   90.00
#
_symmetry.space_group_name_H-M   'P 1'
#
loop_
_entity.id
_entity.type
_entity.pdbx_description
1 polymer ?
#
loop_
_entity_poly.entity_id
_entity_poly.type
_entity_poly.pdbx_seq_one_letter_code
_entity_poly.pdbx_strand_id
1 'polypeptide(L)'
;PRSSSAASDVYKRQVLIARAISKKPDLLVLDEPVQGVDFKGEIALYELIKTISEKLNCGILLISHDLHVVMTATDYVVCLNGHVCCSGSPTAVANNQEYQKLFGDRASTILSVYEHRHDHTHSPDGTVKNK
;
A
#
# COMPACT_ATOMS: atom_id res chain seq x y z
N PRO A 1 10.55 -28.87 1.71
CA PRO A 1 11.42 -27.71 1.56
C PRO A 1 10.83 -26.66 0.61
N ARG A 2 9.73 -25.99 0.99
CA ARG A 2 9.12 -24.89 0.20
C ARG A 2 9.53 -23.49 0.70
N SER A 3 10.36 -23.39 1.74
CA SER A 3 10.77 -22.12 2.35
C SER A 3 11.92 -21.41 1.63
N SER A 4 12.64 -22.11 0.75
CA SER A 4 13.81 -21.56 0.05
C SER A 4 13.46 -20.65 -1.14
N SER A 5 12.33 -20.86 -1.82
CA SER A 5 11.95 -20.06 -2.99
C SER A 5 11.37 -18.71 -2.62
N ALA A 6 10.51 -18.63 -1.61
CA ALA A 6 9.88 -17.38 -1.19
C ALA A 6 10.91 -16.39 -0.61
N ALA A 7 11.84 -16.84 0.22
CA ALA A 7 12.95 -16.03 0.71
C ALA A 7 13.84 -15.53 -0.44
N SER A 8 14.09 -16.36 -1.47
CA SER A 8 14.84 -15.97 -2.67
C SER A 8 14.13 -14.84 -3.45
N ASP A 9 12.81 -14.86 -3.53
CA ASP A 9 12.06 -13.88 -4.33
C ASP A 9 11.98 -12.52 -3.62
N VAL A 10 11.84 -12.49 -2.30
CA VAL A 10 11.96 -11.25 -1.49
C VAL A 10 13.34 -10.62 -1.67
N TYR A 11 14.40 -11.44 -1.61
CA TYR A 11 15.79 -10.96 -1.80
C TYR A 11 16.01 -10.37 -3.18
N LYS A 12 15.53 -11.02 -4.22
CA LYS A 12 15.62 -10.50 -5.61
C LYS A 12 14.95 -9.14 -5.75
N ARG A 13 13.76 -8.96 -5.15
CA ARG A 13 13.03 -7.69 -5.18
C ARG A 13 13.79 -6.59 -4.45
N GLN A 14 14.35 -6.88 -3.28
CA GLN A 14 15.18 -5.92 -2.55
C GLN A 14 16.40 -5.48 -3.38
N VAL A 15 17.05 -6.39 -4.08
CA VAL A 15 18.17 -6.08 -4.99
C VAL A 15 17.73 -5.19 -6.15
N LEU A 16 16.55 -5.46 -6.75
CA LEU A 16 16.01 -4.63 -7.82
C LEU A 16 15.66 -3.22 -7.34
N ILE A 17 15.07 -3.09 -6.15
CA ILE A 17 14.79 -1.80 -5.52
C ILE A 17 16.11 -1.08 -5.24
N ALA A 18 17.09 -1.74 -4.63
CA ALA A 18 18.43 -1.16 -4.36
C ALA A 18 19.09 -0.64 -5.64
N ARG A 19 18.98 -1.39 -6.73
CA ARG A 19 19.49 -0.96 -8.05
C ARG A 19 18.74 0.28 -8.57
N ALA A 20 17.42 0.32 -8.44
CA ALA A 20 16.60 1.44 -8.90
C ALA A 20 16.94 2.73 -8.14
N ILE A 21 17.07 2.66 -6.80
CA ILE A 21 17.37 3.82 -5.96
C ILE A 21 18.82 4.29 -6.04
N SER A 22 19.75 3.44 -6.52
CA SER A 22 21.17 3.80 -6.63
C SER A 22 21.42 5.04 -7.50
N LYS A 23 20.50 5.33 -8.42
CA LYS A 23 20.53 6.51 -9.30
C LYS A 23 19.87 7.75 -8.70
N LYS A 24 19.37 7.69 -7.45
CA LYS A 24 18.65 8.77 -6.76
C LYS A 24 17.52 9.32 -7.64
N PRO A 25 16.53 8.49 -8.01
CA PRO A 25 15.44 8.91 -8.89
C PRO A 25 14.51 9.91 -8.18
N ASP A 26 13.89 10.82 -8.93
CA ASP A 26 12.80 11.68 -8.45
C ASP A 26 11.47 10.92 -8.35
N LEU A 27 11.31 9.84 -9.13
CA LEU A 27 10.15 8.97 -9.15
C LEU A 27 10.58 7.50 -9.23
N LEU A 28 10.07 6.68 -8.32
CA LEU A 28 10.23 5.22 -8.32
C LEU A 28 8.91 4.56 -8.72
N VAL A 29 8.94 3.78 -9.79
CA VAL A 29 7.77 3.03 -10.28
C VAL A 29 7.88 1.57 -9.84
N LEU A 30 6.88 1.08 -9.11
CA LEU A 30 6.81 -0.27 -8.56
C LEU A 30 5.55 -0.97 -9.09
N ASP A 31 5.75 -2.00 -9.89
CA ASP A 31 4.67 -2.81 -10.45
C ASP A 31 4.56 -4.13 -9.68
N GLU A 32 3.42 -4.33 -9.00
CA GLU A 32 3.11 -5.49 -8.16
C GLU A 32 4.28 -5.92 -7.23
N PRO A 33 4.85 -5.01 -6.42
CA PRO A 33 6.10 -5.27 -5.72
C PRO A 33 6.01 -6.38 -4.67
N VAL A 34 4.82 -6.71 -4.17
CA VAL A 34 4.59 -7.74 -3.14
C VAL A 34 3.99 -9.03 -3.69
N GLN A 35 3.72 -9.12 -4.98
CA GLN A 35 3.09 -10.31 -5.56
C GLN A 35 3.90 -11.59 -5.25
N GLY A 36 3.26 -12.57 -4.60
CA GLY A 36 3.91 -13.85 -4.23
C GLY A 36 4.84 -13.78 -3.02
N VAL A 37 4.85 -12.66 -2.30
CA VAL A 37 5.55 -12.51 -1.01
C VAL A 37 4.60 -12.95 0.11
N ASP A 38 5.13 -13.54 1.19
CA ASP A 38 4.34 -13.85 2.38
C ASP A 38 4.00 -12.56 3.16
N PHE A 39 2.99 -12.63 4.02
CA PHE A 39 2.46 -11.47 4.75
C PHE A 39 3.54 -10.69 5.53
N LYS A 40 4.52 -11.37 6.13
CA LYS A 40 5.61 -10.70 6.86
C LYS A 40 6.56 -9.95 5.93
N GLY A 41 6.88 -10.57 4.80
CA GLY A 41 7.72 -9.96 3.77
C GLY A 41 7.04 -8.77 3.10
N GLU A 42 5.73 -8.83 2.93
CA GLU A 42 4.91 -7.74 2.40
C GLU A 42 5.00 -6.50 3.28
N ILE A 43 4.73 -6.63 4.59
CA ILE A 43 4.85 -5.52 5.55
C ILE A 43 6.25 -4.92 5.51
N ALA A 44 7.29 -5.75 5.58
CA ALA A 44 8.67 -5.29 5.58
C ALA A 44 9.03 -4.54 4.29
N LEU A 45 8.49 -4.97 3.15
CA LEU A 45 8.73 -4.32 1.86
C LEU A 45 8.04 -2.95 1.78
N TYR A 46 6.81 -2.80 2.28
CA TYR A 46 6.14 -1.51 2.31
C TYR A 46 6.79 -0.52 3.28
N GLU A 47 7.25 -0.97 4.43
CA GLU A 47 8.04 -0.14 5.35
C GLU A 47 9.36 0.33 4.70
N LEU A 48 10.00 -0.55 3.93
CA LEU A 48 11.18 -0.20 3.16
C LEU A 48 10.88 0.86 2.09
N ILE A 49 9.80 0.69 1.31
CA ILE A 49 9.37 1.64 0.28
C ILE A 49 9.08 3.01 0.89
N LYS A 50 8.36 3.05 2.01
CA LYS A 50 8.09 4.29 2.75
C LYS A 50 9.38 4.97 3.21
N THR A 51 10.28 4.22 3.81
CA THR A 51 11.61 4.73 4.25
C THR A 51 12.42 5.29 3.08
N ILE A 52 12.37 4.65 1.92
CA ILE A 52 13.04 5.11 0.70
C ILE A 52 12.45 6.44 0.23
N SER A 53 11.13 6.54 0.14
CA SER A 53 10.44 7.77 -0.25
C SER A 53 10.85 8.94 0.63
N GLU A 54 10.80 8.76 1.95
CA GLU A 54 11.16 9.79 2.92
C GLU A 54 12.63 10.20 2.85
N LYS A 55 13.56 9.21 2.81
CA LYS A 55 15.01 9.49 2.83
C LYS A 55 15.54 10.07 1.54
N LEU A 56 14.98 9.68 0.40
CA LEU A 56 15.43 10.15 -0.91
C LEU A 56 14.59 11.32 -1.42
N ASN A 57 13.50 11.66 -0.73
CA ASN A 57 12.52 12.66 -1.15
C ASN A 57 12.05 12.38 -2.60
N CYS A 58 11.77 11.09 -2.91
CA CYS A 58 11.31 10.65 -4.22
C CYS A 58 9.84 10.25 -4.19
N GLY A 59 9.12 10.57 -5.26
CA GLY A 59 7.75 10.10 -5.45
C GLY A 59 7.72 8.58 -5.67
N ILE A 60 6.65 7.91 -5.20
CA ILE A 60 6.43 6.49 -5.47
C ILE A 60 5.16 6.35 -6.31
N LEU A 61 5.26 5.70 -7.46
CA LEU A 61 4.12 5.22 -8.22
C LEU A 61 4.00 3.71 -8.00
N LEU A 62 3.01 3.33 -7.21
CA LEU A 62 2.70 1.93 -6.90
C LEU A 62 1.56 1.44 -7.80
N ILE A 63 1.79 0.36 -8.54
CA ILE A 63 0.76 -0.35 -9.31
C ILE A 63 0.46 -1.63 -8.56
N SER A 64 -0.80 -1.82 -8.16
CA SER A 64 -1.23 -3.02 -7.44
C SER A 64 -2.72 -3.29 -7.63
N HIS A 65 -3.11 -4.55 -7.55
CA HIS A 65 -4.49 -5.00 -7.46
C HIS A 65 -4.92 -5.29 -6.00
N ASP A 66 -4.01 -5.12 -5.04
CA ASP A 66 -4.32 -5.26 -3.62
C ASP A 66 -4.93 -3.97 -3.08
N LEU A 67 -6.25 -3.98 -2.94
CA LEU A 67 -7.01 -2.81 -2.49
C LEU A 67 -6.65 -2.40 -1.06
N HIS A 68 -6.30 -3.35 -0.18
CA HIS A 68 -5.95 -3.03 1.20
C HIS A 68 -4.68 -2.17 1.23
N VAL A 69 -3.68 -2.59 0.49
CA VAL A 69 -2.42 -1.85 0.37
C VAL A 69 -2.62 -0.48 -0.25
N VAL A 70 -3.33 -0.42 -1.38
CA VAL A 70 -3.61 0.85 -2.07
C VAL A 70 -4.29 1.84 -1.14
N MET A 71 -5.27 1.40 -0.35
CA MET A 71 -6.02 2.29 0.54
C MET A 71 -5.27 2.68 1.81
N THR A 72 -4.32 1.87 2.29
CA THR A 72 -3.62 2.12 3.56
C THR A 72 -2.23 2.72 3.41
N ALA A 73 -1.58 2.52 2.26
CA ALA A 73 -0.18 2.87 2.06
C ALA A 73 0.04 4.00 1.04
N THR A 74 -1.02 4.62 0.50
CA THR A 74 -0.89 5.67 -0.52
C THR A 74 -1.57 6.97 -0.11
N ASP A 75 -1.08 8.09 -0.64
CA ASP A 75 -1.67 9.42 -0.43
C ASP A 75 -2.68 9.76 -1.52
N TYR A 76 -2.53 9.18 -2.71
CA TYR A 76 -3.37 9.43 -3.88
C TYR A 76 -3.56 8.15 -4.68
N VAL A 77 -4.79 7.90 -5.11
CA VAL A 77 -5.19 6.70 -5.84
C VAL A 77 -5.75 7.08 -7.20
N VAL A 78 -5.41 6.30 -8.22
CA VAL A 78 -5.99 6.36 -9.56
C VAL A 78 -6.53 4.96 -9.90
N CYS A 79 -7.84 4.85 -10.12
CA CYS A 79 -8.48 3.60 -10.50
C CYS A 79 -8.56 3.47 -12.01
N LEU A 80 -8.08 2.35 -12.54
CA LEU A 80 -8.05 2.04 -13.95
C LEU A 80 -8.90 0.80 -14.27
N ASN A 81 -9.80 0.96 -15.24
CA ASN A 81 -10.56 -0.15 -15.83
C ASN A 81 -10.80 0.17 -17.33
N GLY A 82 -9.75 0.03 -18.13
CA GLY A 82 -9.76 0.46 -19.54
C GLY A 82 -9.71 1.99 -19.71
N HIS A 83 -10.10 2.74 -18.70
CA HIS A 83 -10.02 4.21 -18.59
C HIS A 83 -9.83 4.59 -17.11
N VAL A 84 -9.58 5.84 -16.82
CA VAL A 84 -9.57 6.36 -15.45
C VAL A 84 -11.01 6.46 -14.95
N CYS A 85 -11.41 5.57 -14.04
CA CYS A 85 -12.78 5.54 -13.48
C CYS A 85 -12.96 6.55 -12.36
N CYS A 86 -11.97 6.69 -11.50
CA CYS A 86 -11.94 7.63 -10.39
C CYS A 86 -10.51 7.90 -9.93
N SER A 87 -10.30 9.02 -9.25
CA SER A 87 -9.02 9.36 -8.64
C SER A 87 -9.21 10.31 -7.46
N GLY A 88 -8.26 10.32 -6.53
CA GLY A 88 -8.29 11.17 -5.34
C GLY A 88 -7.58 10.55 -4.14
N SER A 89 -7.81 11.11 -2.95
CA SER A 89 -7.37 10.46 -1.72
C SER A 89 -8.03 9.08 -1.56
N PRO A 90 -7.43 8.14 -0.82
CA PRO A 90 -8.03 6.83 -0.58
C PRO A 90 -9.49 6.91 -0.09
N THR A 91 -9.78 7.84 0.85
CA THR A 91 -11.14 8.06 1.36
C THR A 91 -12.11 8.55 0.28
N ALA A 92 -11.67 9.49 -0.57
CA ALA A 92 -12.50 10.01 -1.67
C ALA A 92 -12.81 8.93 -2.71
N VAL A 93 -11.80 8.11 -3.06
CA VAL A 93 -11.95 7.00 -4.00
C VAL A 93 -12.86 5.92 -3.44
N ALA A 94 -12.70 5.56 -2.17
CA ALA A 94 -13.52 4.53 -1.52
C ALA A 94 -15.03 4.91 -1.48
N ASN A 95 -15.34 6.20 -1.37
CA ASN A 95 -16.71 6.72 -1.42
C ASN A 95 -17.24 6.96 -2.85
N ASN A 96 -16.41 6.75 -3.88
CA ASN A 96 -16.82 6.97 -5.27
C ASN A 96 -17.72 5.82 -5.77
N GLN A 97 -18.82 6.17 -6.43
CA GLN A 97 -19.79 5.19 -6.93
C GLN A 97 -19.19 4.23 -7.98
N GLU A 98 -18.30 4.71 -8.84
CA GLU A 98 -17.67 3.86 -9.86
C GLU A 98 -16.72 2.84 -9.20
N TYR A 99 -15.98 3.24 -8.16
CA TYR A 99 -15.19 2.32 -7.36
C TYR A 99 -16.04 1.25 -6.68
N GLN A 100 -17.16 1.65 -6.07
CA GLN A 100 -18.09 0.73 -5.41
C GLN A 100 -18.74 -0.24 -6.40
N LYS A 101 -19.06 0.20 -7.62
CA LYS A 101 -19.57 -0.70 -8.67
C LYS A 101 -18.52 -1.75 -9.12
N LEU A 102 -17.24 -1.36 -9.18
CA LEU A 102 -16.16 -2.26 -9.60
C LEU A 102 -15.80 -3.30 -8.54
N PHE A 103 -15.77 -2.91 -7.27
CA PHE A 103 -15.23 -3.72 -6.18
C PHE A 103 -16.30 -4.22 -5.18
N GLY A 104 -17.54 -3.70 -5.25
CA GLY A 104 -18.70 -4.15 -4.47
C GLY A 104 -18.44 -4.17 -2.96
N ASP A 105 -18.87 -5.25 -2.29
CA ASP A 105 -18.75 -5.40 -0.83
C ASP A 105 -17.30 -5.41 -0.31
N ARG A 106 -16.32 -5.69 -1.16
CA ARG A 106 -14.90 -5.60 -0.79
C ARG A 106 -14.49 -4.17 -0.48
N ALA A 107 -15.05 -3.18 -1.17
CA ALA A 107 -14.80 -1.77 -0.92
C ALA A 107 -15.28 -1.34 0.48
N SER A 108 -16.47 -1.78 0.89
CA SER A 108 -17.05 -1.45 2.20
C SER A 108 -16.29 -2.08 3.36
N THR A 109 -15.78 -3.30 3.19
CA THR A 109 -15.00 -4.00 4.21
C THR A 109 -13.65 -3.31 4.47
N ILE A 110 -13.00 -2.82 3.43
CA ILE A 110 -11.71 -2.09 3.55
C ILE A 110 -11.92 -0.75 4.25
N LEU A 111 -12.99 -0.04 3.92
CA LEU A 111 -13.35 1.23 4.58
C LEU A 111 -13.60 1.08 6.07
N SER A 112 -14.35 0.05 6.48
CA SER A 112 -14.67 -0.19 7.90
C SER A 112 -13.39 -0.44 8.73
N VAL A 113 -12.38 -1.06 8.16
CA VAL A 113 -11.07 -1.28 8.80
C VAL A 113 -10.28 0.03 8.88
N TYR A 114 -10.42 0.92 7.89
CA TYR A 114 -9.72 2.20 7.85
C TYR A 114 -10.29 3.21 8.84
N GLU A 115 -11.61 3.33 8.96
CA GLU A 115 -12.28 4.24 9.90
C GLU A 115 -12.01 3.88 11.37
N HIS A 116 -11.81 2.60 11.70
CA HIS A 116 -11.50 2.16 13.07
C HIS A 116 -10.08 2.53 13.55
N ARG A 117 -9.20 2.98 12.68
CA ARG A 117 -7.80 3.28 13.04
C ARG A 117 -7.53 4.68 13.56
N HIS A 118 -8.48 5.61 13.46
CA HIS A 118 -8.23 7.05 13.74
C HIS A 118 -8.99 7.67 14.90
N ASP A 119 -9.85 6.94 15.62
CA ASP A 119 -10.78 7.56 16.58
C ASP A 119 -10.43 7.37 18.07
N HIS A 120 -9.30 6.75 18.41
CA HIS A 120 -8.94 6.59 19.81
C HIS A 120 -7.44 6.67 20.07
N THR A 121 -7.05 7.35 21.13
CA THR A 121 -5.70 7.36 21.69
C THR A 121 -5.63 6.37 22.85
N HIS A 122 -4.63 5.50 22.84
CA HIS A 122 -4.33 4.63 23.96
C HIS A 122 -3.55 5.38 25.04
N SER A 123 -4.05 5.37 26.26
CA SER A 123 -3.28 5.81 27.42
C SER A 123 -2.21 4.78 27.79
N PRO A 124 -1.12 5.16 28.47
CA PRO A 124 -0.05 4.23 28.87
C PRO A 124 -0.52 3.07 29.77
N ASP A 125 -1.69 3.17 30.35
CA ASP A 125 -2.36 2.15 31.18
C ASP A 125 -3.27 1.18 30.38
N GLY A 126 -3.33 1.35 29.04
CA GLY A 126 -4.14 0.51 28.15
C GLY A 126 -5.62 0.89 28.05
N THR A 127 -6.05 1.98 28.67
CA THR A 127 -7.43 2.49 28.54
C THR A 127 -7.64 3.27 27.24
N VAL A 128 -8.80 3.06 26.60
CA VAL A 128 -9.20 3.75 25.36
C VAL A 128 -9.97 5.01 25.72
N LYS A 129 -9.50 6.17 25.27
CA LYS A 129 -10.24 7.43 25.37
C LYS A 129 -10.91 7.74 24.03
N ASN A 130 -12.23 7.67 24.01
CA ASN A 130 -13.04 8.20 22.91
C ASN A 130 -13.08 9.73 23.03
N LYS A 131 -12.89 10.40 21.90
CA LYS A 131 -13.05 11.84 21.77
C LYS A 131 -14.50 12.19 21.53
#